data_40a2d2a3af23ecda30d33e23a12dbcfe
#
_entry.id   40a2d2a3af23ecda30d33e23a12dbcfe
#
_cell.length_a   1.000
_cell.length_b   1.000
_cell.length_c   1.000
_cell.angle_alpha   90.00
_cell.angle_beta   90.00
_cell.angle_gamma   90.00
#
_symmetry.space_group_name_H-M   'P 1'
#
loop_
_entity.id
_entity.type
_entity.pdbx_description
1 polymer ?
#
loop_
_entity_poly.entity_id
_entity_poly.type
_entity_poly.pdbx_seq_one_letter_code
_entity_poly.pdbx_strand_id
1 'polypeptide(L)'
;IEAIIRERNLNGPYRDFKDLVERLSSKEINKRTVENLIKSGALDCFHVTRKQQMIVYASVIDSIQKERKNEIAGQMSLMDLLGEEDQQSFQISYPDVGEYEKEQKLAMEKEVLGIYVSGHPLEDDIERLERSVTAHTSDFVIDEETGKTKIHDRESCIIGGLISEMSVKLTKKNQNMAFVTLEDLRGTVEVVVFPRQYATYQSLLREDAKVFIKGTTQISEEESKVICNQIISFEDSRQELWVQFADKEAFFKEEDALKGILTSYPGKNPVVIYCKTERAVNRLGRDYMVSGDENLLFDLEKRYGKENIRVRSLGI
;
A
#
# COMPACT_ATOMS: atom_id res chain seq x y z
N ILE A 1 8.18 -6.58 -25.84
CA ILE A 1 6.72 -6.49 -25.71
C ILE A 1 6.04 -6.69 -27.06
N GLU A 2 6.41 -5.95 -28.12
CA GLU A 2 5.80 -6.08 -29.47
C GLU A 2 5.81 -7.51 -30.00
N ALA A 3 6.89 -8.26 -29.81
CA ALA A 3 6.99 -9.66 -30.22
C ALA A 3 5.98 -10.55 -29.48
N ILE A 4 5.79 -10.33 -28.16
CA ILE A 4 4.79 -11.04 -27.36
C ILE A 4 3.38 -10.77 -27.88
N ILE A 5 3.08 -9.50 -28.17
CA ILE A 5 1.76 -9.10 -28.68
C ILE A 5 1.52 -9.69 -30.08
N ARG A 6 2.50 -9.58 -30.97
CA ARG A 6 2.42 -10.11 -32.33
C ARG A 6 2.20 -11.62 -32.35
N GLU A 7 2.99 -12.35 -31.55
CA GLU A 7 2.89 -13.81 -31.47
C GLU A 7 1.50 -14.24 -30.92
N ARG A 8 1.02 -13.56 -29.88
CA ARG A 8 -0.32 -13.79 -29.34
C ARG A 8 -1.43 -13.53 -30.37
N ASN A 9 -1.29 -12.47 -31.16
CA ASN A 9 -2.29 -12.12 -32.16
C ASN A 9 -2.32 -13.09 -33.34
N LEU A 10 -1.18 -13.69 -33.69
CA LEU A 10 -1.05 -14.65 -34.80
C LEU A 10 -1.49 -16.06 -34.40
N ASN A 11 -1.09 -16.50 -33.22
CA ASN A 11 -1.20 -17.91 -32.80
C ASN A 11 -2.10 -18.10 -31.56
N GLY A 12 -2.83 -17.07 -31.17
CA GLY A 12 -3.76 -17.10 -30.04
C GLY A 12 -3.10 -16.87 -28.67
N PRO A 13 -3.91 -16.84 -27.60
CA PRO A 13 -3.42 -16.65 -26.22
C PRO A 13 -2.39 -17.69 -25.83
N TYR A 14 -1.45 -17.31 -24.97
CA TYR A 14 -0.53 -18.26 -24.35
C TYR A 14 -1.29 -19.09 -23.33
N ARG A 15 -1.05 -20.41 -23.33
CA ARG A 15 -1.73 -21.38 -22.45
C ARG A 15 -1.17 -21.35 -21.04
N ASP A 16 0.16 -21.27 -20.94
CA ASP A 16 0.91 -21.27 -19.70
C ASP A 16 2.29 -20.62 -19.89
N PHE A 17 3.08 -20.58 -18.83
CA PHE A 17 4.43 -19.99 -18.86
C PHE A 17 5.39 -20.74 -19.80
N LYS A 18 5.29 -22.06 -19.92
CA LYS A 18 6.08 -22.86 -20.84
C LYS A 18 5.79 -22.49 -22.29
N ASP A 19 4.52 -22.46 -22.66
CA ASP A 19 4.05 -22.08 -24.00
C ASP A 19 4.55 -20.67 -24.40
N LEU A 20 4.55 -19.72 -23.44
CA LEU A 20 5.12 -18.39 -23.65
C LEU A 20 6.62 -18.44 -24.01
N VAL A 21 7.41 -19.21 -23.26
CA VAL A 21 8.86 -19.31 -23.49
C VAL A 21 9.18 -20.10 -24.76
N GLU A 22 8.40 -21.12 -25.08
CA GLU A 22 8.59 -21.94 -26.30
C GLU A 22 8.22 -21.18 -27.57
N ARG A 23 7.21 -20.34 -27.56
CA ARG A 23 6.77 -19.60 -28.75
C ARG A 23 7.61 -18.37 -29.07
N LEU A 24 8.37 -17.86 -28.09
CA LEU A 24 9.21 -16.70 -28.28
C LEU A 24 10.69 -17.05 -28.43
N SER A 25 11.42 -16.28 -29.23
CA SER A 25 12.84 -16.50 -29.41
C SER A 25 13.66 -16.12 -28.18
N SER A 26 14.85 -16.70 -28.01
CA SER A 26 15.76 -16.36 -26.90
C SER A 26 16.26 -14.89 -26.92
N LYS A 27 16.12 -14.20 -28.08
CA LYS A 27 16.41 -12.76 -28.19
C LYS A 27 15.27 -11.89 -27.65
N GLU A 28 14.04 -12.39 -27.75
CA GLU A 28 12.82 -11.68 -27.36
C GLU A 28 12.48 -11.89 -25.90
N ILE A 29 12.80 -13.09 -25.35
CA ILE A 29 12.53 -13.45 -23.97
C ILE A 29 13.81 -13.97 -23.30
N ASN A 30 14.20 -13.33 -22.20
CA ASN A 30 15.33 -13.70 -21.37
C ASN A 30 14.93 -13.64 -19.89
N LYS A 31 15.79 -14.13 -19.00
CA LYS A 31 15.48 -14.18 -17.56
C LYS A 31 15.03 -12.83 -16.99
N ARG A 32 15.72 -11.74 -17.34
CA ARG A 32 15.37 -10.40 -16.87
C ARG A 32 14.01 -9.92 -17.39
N THR A 33 13.72 -10.20 -18.66
CA THR A 33 12.41 -9.86 -19.25
C THR A 33 11.29 -10.62 -18.55
N VAL A 34 11.46 -11.91 -18.30
CA VAL A 34 10.46 -12.75 -17.62
C VAL A 34 10.30 -12.32 -16.17
N GLU A 35 11.38 -12.06 -15.45
CA GLU A 35 11.34 -11.53 -14.10
C GLU A 35 10.50 -10.26 -14.02
N ASN A 36 10.72 -9.32 -14.92
CA ASN A 36 9.94 -8.08 -14.98
C ASN A 36 8.47 -8.32 -15.35
N LEU A 37 8.16 -9.28 -16.22
CA LEU A 37 6.78 -9.66 -16.54
C LEU A 37 6.08 -10.29 -15.32
N ILE A 38 6.78 -11.10 -14.52
CA ILE A 38 6.25 -11.64 -13.27
C ILE A 38 6.02 -10.51 -12.25
N LYS A 39 7.03 -9.68 -12.03
CA LYS A 39 6.94 -8.55 -11.08
C LYS A 39 5.82 -7.59 -11.42
N SER A 40 5.59 -7.32 -12.70
CA SER A 40 4.52 -6.44 -13.17
C SER A 40 3.11 -7.05 -13.10
N GLY A 41 2.98 -8.36 -12.81
CA GLY A 41 1.71 -9.08 -12.85
C GLY A 41 1.22 -9.44 -14.25
N ALA A 42 2.03 -9.21 -15.30
CA ALA A 42 1.64 -9.52 -16.67
C ALA A 42 1.40 -11.03 -16.94
N LEU A 43 1.88 -11.89 -16.05
CA LEU A 43 1.73 -13.35 -16.12
C LEU A 43 0.72 -13.91 -15.11
N ASP A 44 -0.02 -13.07 -14.39
CA ASP A 44 -1.05 -13.50 -13.44
C ASP A 44 -2.21 -14.26 -14.13
N CYS A 45 -2.36 -14.06 -15.45
CA CYS A 45 -3.33 -14.79 -16.28
C CYS A 45 -3.11 -16.30 -16.34
N PHE A 46 -1.95 -16.81 -15.94
CA PHE A 46 -1.68 -18.26 -15.89
C PHE A 46 -2.18 -18.95 -14.62
N HIS A 47 -2.88 -18.24 -13.74
CA HIS A 47 -3.44 -18.76 -12.49
C HIS A 47 -2.42 -19.43 -11.56
N VAL A 48 -1.17 -18.99 -11.62
CA VAL A 48 -0.05 -19.38 -10.77
C VAL A 48 0.45 -18.15 -10.05
N THR A 49 0.75 -18.25 -8.77
CA THR A 49 1.17 -17.09 -7.98
C THR A 49 2.50 -16.52 -8.49
N ARG A 50 2.70 -15.21 -8.36
CA ARG A 50 3.97 -14.57 -8.75
C ARG A 50 5.15 -15.19 -8.01
N LYS A 51 4.96 -15.57 -6.75
CA LYS A 51 5.98 -16.23 -5.94
C LYS A 51 6.35 -17.60 -6.48
N GLN A 52 5.39 -18.41 -6.89
CA GLN A 52 5.63 -19.68 -7.56
C GLN A 52 6.38 -19.50 -8.88
N GLN A 53 5.94 -18.54 -9.70
CA GLN A 53 6.60 -18.23 -10.98
C GLN A 53 8.05 -17.78 -10.77
N MET A 54 8.32 -16.90 -9.78
CA MET A 54 9.68 -16.44 -9.44
C MET A 54 10.63 -17.55 -9.02
N ILE A 55 10.14 -18.63 -8.42
CA ILE A 55 10.96 -19.77 -8.03
C ILE A 55 11.39 -20.59 -9.26
N VAL A 56 10.49 -20.77 -10.23
CA VAL A 56 10.70 -21.74 -11.32
C VAL A 56 11.18 -21.13 -12.64
N TYR A 57 10.95 -19.82 -12.88
CA TYR A 57 11.15 -19.22 -14.21
C TYR A 57 12.54 -19.41 -14.78
N ALA A 58 13.59 -19.31 -13.97
CA ALA A 58 14.96 -19.39 -14.43
C ALA A 58 15.31 -20.80 -14.91
N SER A 59 14.88 -21.83 -14.17
CA SER A 59 15.11 -23.23 -14.53
C SER A 59 14.33 -23.64 -15.79
N VAL A 60 13.10 -23.16 -15.93
CA VAL A 60 12.26 -23.42 -17.11
C VAL A 60 12.90 -22.81 -18.37
N ILE A 61 13.37 -21.56 -18.30
CA ILE A 61 14.07 -20.92 -19.43
C ILE A 61 15.32 -21.69 -19.79
N ASP A 62 16.14 -22.08 -18.80
CA ASP A 62 17.38 -22.82 -19.05
C ASP A 62 17.11 -24.19 -19.73
N SER A 63 16.08 -24.90 -19.26
CA SER A 63 15.67 -26.19 -19.83
C SER A 63 15.26 -26.06 -21.31
N ILE A 64 14.34 -25.11 -21.59
CA ILE A 64 13.87 -24.87 -22.97
C ILE A 64 15.03 -24.42 -23.90
N GLN A 65 15.91 -23.56 -23.40
CA GLN A 65 17.06 -23.13 -24.19
C GLN A 65 18.05 -24.28 -24.47
N LYS A 66 18.22 -25.20 -23.52
CA LYS A 66 19.06 -26.39 -23.69
C LYS A 66 18.44 -27.34 -24.71
N GLU A 67 17.14 -27.58 -24.65
CA GLU A 67 16.41 -28.40 -25.63
C GLU A 67 16.59 -27.86 -27.06
N ARG A 68 16.34 -26.56 -27.26
CA ARG A 68 16.55 -25.92 -28.58
C ARG A 68 17.97 -26.03 -29.11
N LYS A 69 18.98 -25.95 -28.23
CA LYS A 69 20.40 -26.12 -28.67
C LYS A 69 20.67 -27.55 -29.09
N ASN A 70 20.11 -28.55 -28.42
CA ASN A 70 20.26 -29.96 -28.74
C ASN A 70 19.60 -30.27 -30.08
N GLU A 71 18.37 -29.76 -30.33
CA GLU A 71 17.68 -29.89 -31.62
C GLU A 71 18.51 -29.32 -32.79
N ILE A 72 19.07 -28.11 -32.63
CA ILE A 72 19.91 -27.46 -33.64
C ILE A 72 21.20 -28.25 -33.87
N ALA A 73 21.75 -28.90 -32.84
CA ALA A 73 22.97 -29.70 -32.95
C ALA A 73 22.74 -31.08 -33.58
N GLY A 74 21.52 -31.43 -33.97
CA GLY A 74 21.15 -32.72 -34.56
C GLY A 74 21.30 -33.90 -33.59
N GLN A 75 21.43 -33.64 -32.30
CA GLN A 75 21.41 -34.68 -31.28
C GLN A 75 19.95 -35.01 -31.00
N MET A 76 19.54 -36.25 -31.38
CA MET A 76 18.24 -36.79 -30.99
C MET A 76 18.13 -36.70 -29.46
N SER A 77 17.09 -36.05 -28.97
CA SER A 77 16.76 -36.06 -27.55
C SER A 77 16.43 -37.48 -27.12
N LEU A 78 16.84 -37.86 -25.93
CA LEU A 78 16.38 -39.12 -25.33
C LEU A 78 14.83 -39.21 -25.31
N MET A 79 14.14 -38.09 -25.38
CA MET A 79 12.68 -37.97 -25.46
C MET A 79 12.13 -38.34 -26.86
N ASP A 80 12.91 -38.18 -27.95
CA ASP A 80 12.49 -38.61 -29.29
C ASP A 80 12.50 -40.14 -29.45
N LEU A 81 13.11 -40.84 -28.48
CA LEU A 81 13.13 -42.31 -28.39
C LEU A 81 12.02 -42.89 -27.53
N LEU A 82 11.31 -42.06 -26.79
CA LEU A 82 10.15 -42.43 -25.98
C LEU A 82 8.89 -42.28 -26.85
N GLY A 83 7.98 -43.28 -26.81
CA GLY A 83 6.76 -43.26 -27.61
C GLY A 83 5.84 -42.08 -27.31
N GLU A 84 4.88 -41.82 -28.21
CA GLU A 84 3.94 -40.68 -28.12
C GLU A 84 3.18 -40.55 -26.79
N GLU A 85 3.07 -41.61 -26.00
CA GLU A 85 2.44 -41.60 -24.68
C GLU A 85 3.34 -41.02 -23.56
N ASP A 86 4.68 -41.04 -23.73
CA ASP A 86 5.64 -40.49 -22.77
C ASP A 86 6.10 -39.06 -23.12
N GLN A 87 5.74 -38.57 -24.30
CA GLN A 87 5.85 -37.15 -24.69
C GLN A 87 4.88 -36.22 -23.94
N GLN A 88 4.19 -36.71 -22.87
CA GLN A 88 3.50 -35.83 -21.96
C GLN A 88 4.51 -34.83 -21.37
N SER A 89 4.73 -33.82 -22.22
CA SER A 89 5.24 -32.50 -21.93
C SER A 89 5.80 -32.35 -20.50
N PHE A 90 7.05 -31.99 -20.39
CA PHE A 90 7.66 -31.43 -19.19
C PHE A 90 6.69 -30.44 -18.57
N GLN A 91 5.89 -30.93 -17.61
CA GLN A 91 4.99 -30.09 -16.85
C GLN A 91 5.83 -29.36 -15.81
N ILE A 92 5.67 -28.03 -15.76
CA ILE A 92 6.33 -27.23 -14.74
C ILE A 92 5.74 -27.64 -13.39
N SER A 93 6.58 -28.20 -12.51
CA SER A 93 6.19 -28.47 -11.13
C SER A 93 6.34 -27.18 -10.32
N TYR A 94 5.22 -26.56 -10.00
CA TYR A 94 5.21 -25.38 -9.13
C TYR A 94 5.25 -25.82 -7.66
N PRO A 95 6.10 -25.20 -6.83
CA PRO A 95 6.13 -25.49 -5.41
C PRO A 95 4.83 -25.06 -4.74
N ASP A 96 4.43 -25.77 -3.68
CA ASP A 96 3.28 -25.39 -2.85
C ASP A 96 3.68 -24.24 -1.90
N VAL A 97 3.69 -23.03 -2.44
CA VAL A 97 3.96 -21.79 -1.69
C VAL A 97 2.85 -20.80 -1.97
N GLY A 98 2.49 -20.04 -0.94
CA GLY A 98 1.50 -18.97 -1.07
C GLY A 98 1.96 -17.85 -2.02
N GLU A 99 1.18 -16.78 -2.08
CA GLU A 99 1.53 -15.57 -2.81
C GLU A 99 2.39 -14.63 -1.94
N TYR A 100 3.02 -13.66 -2.57
CA TYR A 100 3.62 -12.52 -1.88
C TYR A 100 2.56 -11.70 -1.16
N GLU A 101 2.93 -11.12 -0.03
CA GLU A 101 2.11 -10.13 0.65
C GLU A 101 1.79 -8.94 -0.27
N LYS A 102 0.63 -8.31 -0.06
CA LYS A 102 0.14 -7.18 -0.88
C LYS A 102 1.21 -6.09 -1.06
N GLU A 103 1.87 -5.71 0.03
CA GLU A 103 2.91 -4.67 0.00
C GLU A 103 4.09 -5.07 -0.89
N GLN A 104 4.51 -6.34 -0.86
CA GLN A 104 5.59 -6.84 -1.70
C GLN A 104 5.21 -6.83 -3.19
N LYS A 105 3.96 -7.20 -3.52
CA LYS A 105 3.45 -7.15 -4.91
C LYS A 105 3.42 -5.73 -5.43
N LEU A 106 2.91 -4.79 -4.64
CA LEU A 106 2.86 -3.37 -4.99
C LEU A 106 4.27 -2.78 -5.16
N ALA A 107 5.22 -3.14 -4.29
CA ALA A 107 6.61 -2.73 -4.43
C ALA A 107 7.26 -3.25 -5.73
N MET A 108 6.99 -4.50 -6.12
CA MET A 108 7.46 -5.07 -7.38
C MET A 108 6.87 -4.34 -8.59
N GLU A 109 5.58 -4.03 -8.57
CA GLU A 109 4.92 -3.25 -9.64
C GLU A 109 5.53 -1.86 -9.77
N LYS A 110 5.70 -1.16 -8.65
CA LYS A 110 6.34 0.17 -8.60
C LYS A 110 7.77 0.13 -9.14
N GLU A 111 8.56 -0.88 -8.76
CA GLU A 111 9.95 -1.07 -9.25
C GLU A 111 10.01 -1.18 -10.78
N VAL A 112 9.08 -1.92 -11.38
CA VAL A 112 9.16 -2.26 -12.82
C VAL A 112 8.36 -1.28 -13.69
N LEU A 113 7.18 -0.85 -13.23
CA LEU A 113 6.23 -0.03 -14.00
C LEU A 113 6.26 1.45 -13.59
N GLY A 114 6.77 1.77 -12.40
CA GLY A 114 6.69 3.10 -11.81
C GLY A 114 5.31 3.45 -11.22
N ILE A 115 4.34 2.53 -11.33
CA ILE A 115 2.96 2.70 -10.84
C ILE A 115 2.49 1.43 -10.12
N TYR A 116 1.44 1.55 -9.31
CA TYR A 116 0.72 0.43 -8.72
C TYR A 116 -0.40 -0.02 -9.67
N VAL A 117 -0.59 -1.33 -9.85
CA VAL A 117 -1.59 -1.91 -10.76
C VAL A 117 -2.62 -2.77 -10.02
N SER A 118 -2.16 -3.60 -9.08
CA SER A 118 -3.03 -4.56 -8.39
C SER A 118 -3.75 -3.99 -7.16
N GLY A 119 -3.53 -2.71 -6.84
CA GLY A 119 -4.14 -2.01 -5.71
C GLY A 119 -3.35 -0.76 -5.35
N HIS A 120 -3.69 -0.13 -4.22
CA HIS A 120 -2.98 1.03 -3.72
C HIS A 120 -2.46 0.76 -2.29
N PRO A 121 -1.24 1.23 -1.91
CA PRO A 121 -0.70 1.00 -0.57
C PRO A 121 -1.56 1.55 0.57
N LEU A 122 -2.39 2.57 0.29
CA LEU A 122 -3.26 3.22 1.28
C LEU A 122 -4.66 2.59 1.40
N GLU A 123 -5.00 1.54 0.61
CA GLU A 123 -6.34 0.94 0.64
C GLU A 123 -6.74 0.45 2.03
N ASP A 124 -5.81 -0.16 2.73
CA ASP A 124 -6.05 -0.70 4.08
C ASP A 124 -6.08 0.41 5.16
N ASP A 125 -5.69 1.64 4.80
CA ASP A 125 -5.65 2.79 5.71
C ASP A 125 -6.77 3.82 5.44
N ILE A 126 -7.72 3.54 4.53
CA ILE A 126 -8.77 4.49 4.09
C ILE A 126 -9.53 5.07 5.28
N GLU A 127 -10.08 4.23 6.15
CA GLU A 127 -10.86 4.70 7.31
C GLU A 127 -10.01 5.56 8.27
N ARG A 128 -8.75 5.19 8.43
CA ARG A 128 -7.80 5.93 9.27
C ARG A 128 -7.52 7.30 8.66
N LEU A 129 -7.30 7.39 7.34
CA LEU A 129 -7.13 8.63 6.61
C LEU A 129 -8.34 9.53 6.79
N GLU A 130 -9.54 9.07 6.44
CA GLU A 130 -10.78 9.84 6.50
C GLU A 130 -11.09 10.38 7.91
N ARG A 131 -10.69 9.67 8.96
CA ARG A 131 -10.88 10.11 10.35
C ARG A 131 -9.83 11.10 10.85
N SER A 132 -8.66 11.15 10.21
CA SER A 132 -7.50 11.91 10.71
C SER A 132 -7.22 13.18 9.93
N VAL A 133 -7.61 13.25 8.65
CA VAL A 133 -7.33 14.41 7.81
C VAL A 133 -8.44 15.46 7.90
N THR A 134 -8.06 16.72 7.67
CA THR A 134 -9.00 17.84 7.54
C THR A 134 -9.12 18.31 6.09
N ALA A 135 -8.20 17.88 5.22
CA ALA A 135 -8.20 18.17 3.79
C ALA A 135 -7.62 16.98 3.02
N HIS A 136 -8.10 16.76 1.81
CA HIS A 136 -7.60 15.78 0.86
C HIS A 136 -6.77 16.45 -0.22
N THR A 137 -5.92 15.69 -0.91
CA THR A 137 -5.10 16.23 -2.02
C THR A 137 -5.97 16.87 -3.12
N SER A 138 -7.16 16.32 -3.39
CA SER A 138 -8.12 16.89 -4.35
C SER A 138 -8.64 18.29 -3.98
N ASP A 139 -8.52 18.72 -2.72
CA ASP A 139 -8.99 20.03 -2.27
C ASP A 139 -7.99 21.15 -2.65
N PHE A 140 -6.77 20.75 -3.02
CA PHE A 140 -5.68 21.64 -3.47
C PHE A 140 -5.66 21.83 -4.99
N VAL A 141 -6.49 21.10 -5.75
CA VAL A 141 -6.57 21.26 -7.21
C VAL A 141 -7.20 22.61 -7.51
N ILE A 142 -6.52 23.40 -8.36
CA ILE A 142 -7.02 24.68 -8.85
C ILE A 142 -8.04 24.36 -9.93
N ASP A 143 -9.28 24.80 -9.75
CA ASP A 143 -10.34 24.70 -10.71
C ASP A 143 -10.06 25.61 -11.90
N GLU A 144 -10.03 25.06 -13.12
CA GLU A 144 -9.65 25.79 -14.34
C GLU A 144 -10.63 26.92 -14.71
N GLU A 145 -11.90 26.83 -14.32
CA GLU A 145 -12.90 27.84 -14.66
C GLU A 145 -12.89 29.01 -13.67
N THR A 146 -12.70 28.72 -12.39
CA THR A 146 -12.80 29.71 -11.30
C THR A 146 -11.44 30.22 -10.80
N GLY A 147 -10.34 29.51 -11.10
CA GLY A 147 -9.00 29.77 -10.56
C GLY A 147 -8.88 29.58 -9.05
N LYS A 148 -9.82 28.84 -8.43
CA LYS A 148 -9.89 28.67 -6.98
C LYS A 148 -9.72 27.22 -6.57
N THR A 149 -9.21 27.02 -5.36
CA THR A 149 -9.17 25.74 -4.65
C THR A 149 -10.35 25.63 -3.68
N LYS A 150 -10.66 24.43 -3.21
CA LYS A 150 -11.65 24.24 -2.15
C LYS A 150 -11.15 24.68 -0.78
N ILE A 151 -9.83 24.69 -0.57
CA ILE A 151 -9.19 25.12 0.67
C ILE A 151 -8.64 26.55 0.51
N HIS A 152 -8.63 27.32 1.60
CA HIS A 152 -8.19 28.71 1.57
C HIS A 152 -6.69 28.86 1.84
N ASP A 153 -6.11 30.00 1.37
CA ASP A 153 -4.73 30.35 1.68
C ASP A 153 -4.53 30.59 3.18
N ARG A 154 -3.38 30.18 3.72
CA ARG A 154 -2.99 30.30 5.13
C ARG A 154 -3.89 29.56 6.12
N GLU A 155 -4.64 28.59 5.65
CA GLU A 155 -5.45 27.73 6.50
C GLU A 155 -4.59 26.61 7.10
N SER A 156 -4.87 26.25 8.36
CA SER A 156 -4.23 25.08 9.00
C SER A 156 -4.93 23.81 8.53
N CYS A 157 -4.16 22.87 7.97
CA CYS A 157 -4.68 21.61 7.49
C CYS A 157 -3.89 20.42 8.02
N ILE A 158 -4.55 19.28 8.03
CA ILE A 158 -3.95 17.97 8.24
C ILE A 158 -4.25 17.17 6.98
N ILE A 159 -3.19 16.73 6.30
CA ILE A 159 -3.26 15.84 5.15
C ILE A 159 -2.57 14.53 5.49
N GLY A 160 -2.94 13.46 4.85
CA GLY A 160 -2.35 12.13 5.07
C GLY A 160 -2.18 11.39 3.76
N GLY A 161 -1.13 10.60 3.67
CA GLY A 161 -0.84 9.88 2.44
C GLY A 161 0.52 9.19 2.43
N LEU A 162 0.91 8.81 1.24
CA LEU A 162 2.19 8.23 0.89
C LEU A 162 3.12 9.31 0.34
N ILE A 163 4.38 9.31 0.71
CA ILE A 163 5.40 10.13 0.05
C ILE A 163 5.74 9.47 -1.28
N SER A 164 5.20 9.98 -2.40
CA SER A 164 5.44 9.39 -3.73
C SER A 164 6.76 9.84 -4.33
N GLU A 165 7.17 11.09 -4.06
CA GLU A 165 8.44 11.65 -4.50
C GLU A 165 9.04 12.57 -3.45
N MET A 166 10.37 12.66 -3.42
CA MET A 166 11.07 13.57 -2.53
C MET A 166 12.33 14.15 -3.20
N SER A 167 12.54 15.43 -3.02
CA SER A 167 13.79 16.10 -3.40
C SER A 167 14.34 16.95 -2.24
N VAL A 168 15.63 16.80 -1.97
CA VAL A 168 16.32 17.59 -0.93
C VAL A 168 17.13 18.67 -1.60
N LYS A 169 17.00 19.90 -1.13
CA LYS A 169 17.74 21.06 -1.63
C LYS A 169 18.44 21.82 -0.49
N LEU A 170 19.56 22.45 -0.80
CA LEU A 170 20.25 23.32 0.12
C LEU A 170 19.69 24.75 0.02
N THR A 171 19.39 25.35 1.15
CA THR A 171 19.05 26.77 1.23
C THR A 171 20.29 27.64 1.05
N LYS A 172 20.12 28.98 0.86
CA LYS A 172 21.20 29.94 0.82
C LYS A 172 22.09 29.94 2.08
N LYS A 173 21.57 29.41 3.19
CA LYS A 173 22.31 29.25 4.47
C LYS A 173 22.96 27.88 4.63
N ASN A 174 23.07 27.11 3.54
CA ASN A 174 23.63 25.77 3.52
C ASN A 174 22.92 24.74 4.46
N GLN A 175 21.59 24.86 4.61
CA GLN A 175 20.77 23.98 5.40
C GLN A 175 19.87 23.16 4.47
N ASN A 176 19.67 21.89 4.77
CA ASN A 176 18.78 21.02 4.01
C ASN A 176 17.32 21.42 4.22
N MET A 177 16.56 21.43 3.14
CA MET A 177 15.10 21.46 3.10
C MET A 177 14.60 20.41 2.10
N ALA A 178 13.36 19.98 2.21
CA ALA A 178 12.80 19.03 1.28
C ALA A 178 11.53 19.56 0.62
N PHE A 179 11.33 19.14 -0.62
CA PHE A 179 10.07 19.18 -1.33
C PHE A 179 9.57 17.74 -1.43
N VAL A 180 8.37 17.51 -0.98
CA VAL A 180 7.76 16.19 -0.88
C VAL A 180 6.45 16.22 -1.65
N THR A 181 6.25 15.25 -2.52
CA THR A 181 4.95 14.99 -3.13
C THR A 181 4.21 13.99 -2.25
N LEU A 182 3.14 14.43 -1.60
CA LEU A 182 2.25 13.57 -0.83
C LEU A 182 1.10 13.12 -1.72
N GLU A 183 0.89 11.82 -1.80
CA GLU A 183 -0.14 11.16 -2.59
C GLU A 183 -1.18 10.51 -1.67
N ASP A 184 -2.45 10.78 -1.90
CA ASP A 184 -3.56 10.03 -1.32
C ASP A 184 -4.34 9.32 -2.44
N LEU A 185 -5.50 8.74 -2.12
CA LEU A 185 -6.35 8.04 -3.10
C LEU A 185 -7.05 8.99 -4.10
N ARG A 186 -6.92 10.30 -3.95
CA ARG A 186 -7.62 11.33 -4.74
C ARG A 186 -6.68 12.16 -5.60
N GLY A 187 -5.36 12.06 -5.39
CA GLY A 187 -4.36 12.81 -6.15
C GLY A 187 -3.08 13.07 -5.37
N THR A 188 -2.39 14.16 -5.70
CA THR A 188 -1.13 14.56 -5.09
C THR A 188 -1.13 16.02 -4.67
N VAL A 189 -0.29 16.37 -3.69
CA VAL A 189 -0.03 17.75 -3.27
C VAL A 189 1.45 17.93 -2.91
N GLU A 190 2.03 19.05 -3.29
CA GLU A 190 3.39 19.41 -2.87
C GLU A 190 3.43 19.90 -1.43
N VAL A 191 4.38 19.37 -0.66
CA VAL A 191 4.65 19.77 0.72
C VAL A 191 6.08 20.32 0.82
N VAL A 192 6.21 21.54 1.33
CA VAL A 192 7.50 22.15 1.58
C VAL A 192 7.91 21.94 3.03
N VAL A 193 9.04 21.27 3.23
CA VAL A 193 9.61 20.98 4.55
C VAL A 193 10.84 21.84 4.77
N PHE A 194 10.68 22.93 5.52
CA PHE A 194 11.77 23.86 5.82
C PHE A 194 12.84 23.24 6.73
N PRO A 195 14.05 23.85 6.82
CA PRO A 195 15.20 23.25 7.49
C PRO A 195 14.96 22.81 8.93
N ARG A 196 14.18 23.53 9.70
CA ARG A 196 13.87 23.19 11.09
C ARG A 196 13.07 21.89 11.14
N GLN A 197 12.01 21.78 10.33
CA GLN A 197 11.18 20.58 10.24
C GLN A 197 11.95 19.42 9.63
N TYR A 198 12.76 19.70 8.58
CA TYR A 198 13.60 18.68 7.98
C TYR A 198 14.55 18.04 9.01
N ALA A 199 15.25 18.83 9.82
CA ALA A 199 16.13 18.31 10.85
C ALA A 199 15.41 17.47 11.92
N THR A 200 14.14 17.79 12.20
CA THR A 200 13.33 17.07 13.18
C THR A 200 12.76 15.76 12.64
N TYR A 201 12.31 15.76 11.38
CA TYR A 201 11.51 14.66 10.81
C TYR A 201 12.24 13.91 9.68
N GLN A 202 13.55 14.12 9.46
CA GLN A 202 14.28 13.49 8.35
C GLN A 202 14.17 11.95 8.30
N SER A 203 14.00 11.29 9.45
CA SER A 203 13.84 9.83 9.52
C SER A 203 12.50 9.34 8.94
N LEU A 204 11.49 10.21 8.88
CA LEU A 204 10.17 9.94 8.30
C LEU A 204 10.08 10.33 6.82
N LEU A 205 11.03 11.16 6.35
CA LEU A 205 11.08 11.68 4.99
C LEU A 205 11.81 10.68 4.10
N ARG A 206 11.07 9.73 3.56
CA ARG A 206 11.53 8.74 2.57
C ARG A 206 10.39 8.38 1.63
N GLU A 207 10.70 8.00 0.42
CA GLU A 207 9.72 7.48 -0.53
C GLU A 207 9.00 6.26 0.05
N ASP A 208 7.75 6.09 -0.30
CA ASP A 208 6.80 5.07 0.17
C ASP A 208 6.48 5.13 1.69
N ALA A 209 6.94 6.17 2.41
CA ALA A 209 6.53 6.36 3.80
C ALA A 209 5.08 6.87 3.89
N LYS A 210 4.28 6.23 4.73
CA LYS A 210 2.90 6.64 5.05
C LYS A 210 2.93 7.63 6.21
N VAL A 211 2.50 8.86 5.98
CA VAL A 211 2.61 9.96 6.96
C VAL A 211 1.37 10.83 7.00
N PHE A 212 1.09 11.37 8.18
CA PHE A 212 0.23 12.54 8.36
C PHE A 212 1.09 13.78 8.46
N ILE A 213 0.71 14.84 7.77
CA ILE A 213 1.39 16.12 7.78
C ILE A 213 0.41 17.20 8.22
N LYS A 214 0.70 17.82 9.35
CA LYS A 214 0.05 19.06 9.74
C LYS A 214 0.80 20.23 9.15
N GLY A 215 0.12 21.10 8.46
CA GLY A 215 0.73 22.20 7.78
C GLY A 215 -0.18 23.43 7.67
N THR A 216 0.34 24.41 6.96
CA THR A 216 -0.38 25.62 6.59
C THR A 216 -0.41 25.69 5.08
N THR A 217 -1.56 25.92 4.50
CA THR A 217 -1.75 26.03 3.06
C THR A 217 -1.08 27.28 2.53
N GLN A 218 -0.47 27.17 1.36
CA GLN A 218 0.02 28.29 0.56
C GLN A 218 -0.58 28.15 -0.84
N ILE A 219 -1.55 28.99 -1.14
CA ILE A 219 -2.31 28.97 -2.38
C ILE A 219 -2.00 30.25 -3.16
N SER A 220 -1.64 30.10 -4.44
CA SER A 220 -1.49 31.16 -5.41
C SER A 220 -2.28 30.82 -6.68
N GLU A 221 -2.28 31.72 -7.65
CA GLU A 221 -2.97 31.48 -8.95
C GLU A 221 -2.32 30.34 -9.74
N GLU A 222 -1.04 30.04 -9.51
CA GLU A 222 -0.29 29.04 -10.28
C GLU A 222 0.02 27.77 -9.48
N GLU A 223 0.07 27.85 -8.14
CA GLU A 223 0.55 26.76 -7.29
C GLU A 223 -0.29 26.64 -6.01
N SER A 224 -0.49 25.41 -5.63
CA SER A 224 -1.15 25.03 -4.38
C SER A 224 -0.27 24.04 -3.62
N LYS A 225 0.15 24.39 -2.40
CA LYS A 225 1.07 23.57 -1.60
C LYS A 225 0.84 23.71 -0.10
N VAL A 226 1.44 22.81 0.66
CA VAL A 226 1.40 22.81 2.12
C VAL A 226 2.78 23.12 2.69
N ILE A 227 2.84 24.07 3.59
CA ILE A 227 4.04 24.35 4.40
C ILE A 227 3.99 23.43 5.64
N CYS A 228 4.93 22.50 5.73
CA CYS A 228 4.98 21.53 6.80
C CYS A 228 5.28 22.17 8.16
N ASN A 229 4.46 21.88 9.15
CA ASN A 229 4.69 22.22 10.55
C ASN A 229 5.07 20.98 11.38
N GLN A 230 4.44 19.82 11.14
CA GLN A 230 4.67 18.58 11.86
C GLN A 230 4.44 17.38 10.93
N ILE A 231 5.22 16.31 11.14
CA ILE A 231 5.05 15.02 10.45
C ILE A 231 4.93 13.92 11.50
N ILE A 232 4.00 13.01 11.29
CA ILE A 232 3.78 11.84 12.14
C ILE A 232 3.62 10.63 11.22
N SER A 233 4.32 9.51 11.51
CA SER A 233 4.11 8.28 10.77
C SER A 233 2.70 7.71 11.05
N PHE A 234 2.14 6.94 10.12
CA PHE A 234 0.89 6.23 10.38
C PHE A 234 1.03 5.31 11.60
N GLU A 235 2.18 4.66 11.78
CA GLU A 235 2.45 3.77 12.90
C GLU A 235 2.43 4.49 14.25
N ASP A 236 2.94 5.73 14.30
CA ASP A 236 3.02 6.55 15.52
C ASP A 236 1.78 7.39 15.78
N SER A 237 0.86 7.49 14.80
CA SER A 237 -0.38 8.23 15.00
C SER A 237 -1.26 7.47 15.99
N ARG A 238 -1.30 7.95 17.21
CA ARG A 238 -2.12 7.37 18.28
C ARG A 238 -3.58 7.67 18.01
N GLN A 239 -4.41 6.66 18.16
CA GLN A 239 -5.85 6.81 18.14
C GLN A 239 -6.38 6.60 19.55
N GLU A 240 -7.43 7.30 19.91
CA GLU A 240 -8.22 6.99 21.12
C GLU A 240 -9.50 6.28 20.69
N LEU A 241 -9.75 5.13 21.30
CA LEU A 241 -11.04 4.47 21.18
C LEU A 241 -12.00 5.02 22.24
N TRP A 242 -13.09 5.64 21.80
CA TRP A 242 -14.14 6.16 22.67
C TRP A 242 -15.33 5.20 22.67
N VAL A 243 -15.70 4.73 23.86
CA VAL A 243 -16.90 3.92 24.07
C VAL A 243 -17.88 4.74 24.91
N GLN A 244 -19.08 4.96 24.39
CA GLN A 244 -20.08 5.82 24.97
C GLN A 244 -21.18 5.00 25.63
N PHE A 245 -21.51 5.35 26.87
CA PHE A 245 -22.64 4.79 27.64
C PHE A 245 -23.66 5.87 27.96
N ALA A 246 -24.89 5.46 28.23
CA ALA A 246 -25.95 6.40 28.64
C ALA A 246 -25.56 7.13 29.93
N ASP A 247 -25.13 6.39 30.93
CA ASP A 247 -24.71 6.86 32.24
C ASP A 247 -23.65 5.94 32.87
N LYS A 248 -23.20 6.28 34.07
CA LYS A 248 -22.20 5.48 34.79
C LYS A 248 -22.73 4.12 35.24
N GLU A 249 -23.99 4.01 35.53
CA GLU A 249 -24.59 2.73 35.96
C GLU A 249 -24.59 1.72 34.80
N ALA A 250 -24.92 2.17 33.59
CA ALA A 250 -24.84 1.37 32.39
C ALA A 250 -23.39 0.92 32.10
N PHE A 251 -22.41 1.80 32.31
CA PHE A 251 -21.00 1.41 32.17
C PHE A 251 -20.59 0.34 33.18
N PHE A 252 -20.91 0.53 34.48
CA PHE A 252 -20.51 -0.43 35.51
C PHE A 252 -21.12 -1.83 35.30
N LYS A 253 -22.34 -1.92 34.74
CA LYS A 253 -22.98 -3.20 34.40
C LYS A 253 -22.24 -3.95 33.29
N GLU A 254 -21.62 -3.23 32.38
CA GLU A 254 -20.91 -3.77 31.20
C GLU A 254 -19.39 -3.76 31.34
N GLU A 255 -18.84 -3.26 32.44
CA GLU A 255 -17.40 -3.02 32.62
C GLU A 255 -16.56 -4.29 32.40
N ASP A 256 -16.95 -5.41 33.01
CA ASP A 256 -16.19 -6.67 32.90
C ASP A 256 -16.26 -7.25 31.48
N ALA A 257 -17.43 -7.15 30.84
CA ALA A 257 -17.60 -7.61 29.47
C ALA A 257 -16.80 -6.75 28.48
N LEU A 258 -16.79 -5.43 28.66
CA LEU A 258 -15.99 -4.51 27.88
C LEU A 258 -14.50 -4.81 28.07
N LYS A 259 -14.02 -4.93 29.29
CA LYS A 259 -12.63 -5.26 29.60
C LYS A 259 -12.20 -6.60 28.97
N GLY A 260 -13.09 -7.59 28.96
CA GLY A 260 -12.87 -8.88 28.31
C GLY A 260 -12.63 -8.73 26.80
N ILE A 261 -13.43 -7.91 26.12
CA ILE A 261 -13.22 -7.62 24.69
C ILE A 261 -11.89 -6.89 24.47
N LEU A 262 -11.63 -5.82 25.22
CA LEU A 262 -10.43 -5.00 25.07
C LEU A 262 -9.14 -5.80 25.26
N THR A 263 -9.09 -6.70 26.24
CA THR A 263 -7.92 -7.55 26.50
C THR A 263 -7.64 -8.57 25.40
N SER A 264 -8.61 -8.90 24.56
CA SER A 264 -8.43 -9.78 23.40
C SER A 264 -7.70 -9.11 22.24
N TYR A 265 -7.61 -7.76 22.25
CA TYR A 265 -6.99 -6.96 21.19
C TYR A 265 -5.94 -5.99 21.74
N PRO A 266 -4.86 -6.47 22.35
CA PRO A 266 -3.87 -5.61 23.01
C PRO A 266 -3.14 -4.71 22.00
N GLY A 267 -2.84 -3.46 22.40
CA GLY A 267 -2.17 -2.50 21.53
C GLY A 267 -1.70 -1.22 22.23
N LYS A 268 -1.60 -0.12 21.48
CA LYS A 268 -1.05 1.15 21.96
C LYS A 268 -2.08 2.28 22.08
N ASN A 269 -3.33 2.04 21.64
CA ASN A 269 -4.35 3.06 21.60
C ASN A 269 -5.13 3.09 22.93
N PRO A 270 -5.18 4.22 23.64
CA PRO A 270 -5.92 4.33 24.87
C PRO A 270 -7.43 4.24 24.64
N VAL A 271 -8.14 3.69 25.61
CA VAL A 271 -9.60 3.59 25.60
C VAL A 271 -10.19 4.60 26.58
N VAL A 272 -11.19 5.33 26.11
CA VAL A 272 -11.90 6.37 26.85
C VAL A 272 -13.37 6.00 26.94
N ILE A 273 -13.88 5.99 28.15
CA ILE A 273 -15.32 5.79 28.44
C ILE A 273 -15.96 7.16 28.57
N TYR A 274 -17.07 7.36 27.87
CA TYR A 274 -17.87 8.57 27.96
C TYR A 274 -19.30 8.26 28.42
N CYS A 275 -19.69 8.81 29.55
CA CYS A 275 -21.05 8.70 30.08
C CYS A 275 -21.85 9.97 29.75
N LYS A 276 -22.91 9.83 28.94
CA LYS A 276 -23.68 10.97 28.38
C LYS A 276 -24.35 11.82 29.45
N THR A 277 -25.05 11.16 30.37
CA THR A 277 -25.87 11.85 31.40
C THR A 277 -25.00 12.73 32.28
N GLU A 278 -23.89 12.20 32.79
CA GLU A 278 -23.01 12.96 33.68
C GLU A 278 -21.96 13.77 32.91
N ARG A 279 -21.90 13.63 31.58
CA ARG A 279 -20.83 14.20 30.74
C ARG A 279 -19.44 13.82 31.24
N ALA A 280 -19.32 12.64 31.86
CA ALA A 280 -18.10 12.18 32.49
C ALA A 280 -17.20 11.44 31.48
N VAL A 281 -15.92 11.77 31.52
CA VAL A 281 -14.86 11.12 30.72
C VAL A 281 -13.98 10.34 31.68
N ASN A 282 -13.79 9.04 31.42
CA ASN A 282 -12.91 8.18 32.17
C ASN A 282 -11.97 7.46 31.21
N ARG A 283 -10.66 7.62 31.37
CA ARG A 283 -9.64 6.92 30.58
C ARG A 283 -9.26 5.63 31.29
N LEU A 284 -9.38 4.49 30.61
CA LEU A 284 -8.98 3.20 31.16
C LEU A 284 -7.47 3.10 31.33
N GLY A 285 -7.02 2.23 32.25
CA GLY A 285 -5.61 1.98 32.52
C GLY A 285 -4.86 1.38 31.33
N ARG A 286 -3.53 1.36 31.43
CA ARG A 286 -2.65 0.87 30.35
C ARG A 286 -2.90 -0.58 29.94
N ASP A 287 -3.40 -1.39 30.82
CA ASP A 287 -3.72 -2.80 30.60
C ASP A 287 -4.87 -3.01 29.60
N TYR A 288 -5.64 -1.94 29.33
CA TYR A 288 -6.77 -1.94 28.40
C TYR A 288 -6.50 -1.12 27.14
N MET A 289 -5.22 -0.83 26.86
CA MET A 289 -4.87 -0.21 25.58
C MET A 289 -5.01 -1.24 24.45
N VAL A 290 -5.58 -0.80 23.33
CA VAL A 290 -6.00 -1.70 22.25
C VAL A 290 -5.27 -1.44 20.94
N SER A 291 -5.30 -2.44 20.05
CA SER A 291 -4.91 -2.29 18.65
C SER A 291 -5.93 -1.43 17.89
N GLY A 292 -5.57 -0.98 16.69
CA GLY A 292 -6.51 -0.32 15.77
C GLY A 292 -7.26 -1.33 14.87
N ASP A 293 -7.43 -2.57 15.31
CA ASP A 293 -7.95 -3.68 14.53
C ASP A 293 -9.44 -3.51 14.22
N GLU A 294 -9.83 -3.77 12.97
CA GLU A 294 -11.23 -3.72 12.52
C GLU A 294 -12.11 -4.74 13.24
N ASN A 295 -11.56 -5.91 13.59
CA ASN A 295 -12.31 -6.93 14.33
C ASN A 295 -12.69 -6.44 15.73
N LEU A 296 -11.81 -5.66 16.40
CA LEU A 296 -12.15 -5.02 17.67
C LEU A 296 -13.33 -4.05 17.48
N LEU A 297 -13.28 -3.20 16.47
CA LEU A 297 -14.35 -2.25 16.20
C LEU A 297 -15.66 -2.96 15.90
N PHE A 298 -15.61 -4.02 15.09
CA PHE A 298 -16.77 -4.85 14.77
C PHE A 298 -17.40 -5.48 16.03
N ASP A 299 -16.60 -6.07 16.92
CA ASP A 299 -17.07 -6.69 18.16
C ASP A 299 -17.71 -5.64 19.11
N LEU A 300 -17.09 -4.46 19.21
CA LEU A 300 -17.62 -3.38 20.02
C LEU A 300 -18.91 -2.77 19.41
N GLU A 301 -18.94 -2.52 18.11
CA GLU A 301 -20.11 -1.99 17.40
C GLU A 301 -21.29 -2.96 17.47
N LYS A 302 -21.04 -4.25 17.33
CA LYS A 302 -22.05 -5.31 17.46
C LYS A 302 -22.69 -5.35 18.85
N ARG A 303 -21.91 -5.08 19.90
CA ARG A 303 -22.37 -5.14 21.29
C ARG A 303 -22.99 -3.84 21.78
N TYR A 304 -22.35 -2.71 21.47
CA TYR A 304 -22.70 -1.40 22.05
C TYR A 304 -23.39 -0.46 21.06
N GLY A 305 -23.46 -0.82 19.78
CA GLY A 305 -23.99 0.03 18.70
C GLY A 305 -22.94 0.95 18.09
N LYS A 306 -22.99 1.09 16.77
CA LYS A 306 -22.02 1.89 15.98
C LYS A 306 -21.98 3.36 16.41
N GLU A 307 -23.12 3.93 16.81
CA GLU A 307 -23.26 5.31 17.27
C GLU A 307 -22.53 5.59 18.60
N ASN A 308 -22.23 4.53 19.36
CA ASN A 308 -21.58 4.63 20.68
C ASN A 308 -20.07 4.34 20.62
N ILE A 309 -19.55 3.95 19.45
CA ILE A 309 -18.11 3.70 19.25
C ILE A 309 -17.54 4.80 18.38
N ARG A 310 -16.46 5.42 18.82
CA ARG A 310 -15.74 6.44 18.04
C ARG A 310 -14.24 6.28 18.20
N VAL A 311 -13.53 6.38 17.09
CA VAL A 311 -12.07 6.46 17.08
C VAL A 311 -11.67 7.91 16.79
N ARG A 312 -10.81 8.48 17.64
CA ARG A 312 -10.25 9.83 17.47
C ARG A 312 -8.75 9.75 17.31
N SER A 313 -8.19 10.49 16.37
CA SER A 313 -6.74 10.64 16.27
C SER A 313 -6.22 11.58 17.35
N LEU A 314 -5.17 11.14 18.05
CA LEU A 314 -4.46 11.91 19.05
C LEU A 314 -3.18 12.47 18.44
N GLY A 315 -2.97 13.78 18.55
CA GLY A 315 -1.65 14.38 18.38
C GLY A 315 -1.26 14.76 16.97
N ILE A 316 -2.21 14.90 16.05
CA ILE A 316 -1.97 15.61 14.80
C ILE A 316 -2.43 17.07 14.92
#